data_3d95352b38535238dc461f33b26fa95b
#
_entry.id   3d95352b38535238dc461f33b26fa95b
#
_cell.length_a   1.000
_cell.length_b   1.000
_cell.length_c   1.000
_cell.angle_alpha   90.00
_cell.angle_beta   90.00
_cell.angle_gamma   90.00
#
_symmetry.space_group_name_H-M   'P 1'
#
loop_
_entity.id
_entity.type
_entity.pdbx_description
1 polymer ?
#
loop_
_entity_poly.entity_id
_entity_poly.type
_entity_poly.pdbx_seq_one_letter_code
_entity_poly.pdbx_strand_id
1 'polypeptide(L)'
;MSRVSVTLPNFRDVGGVVGHDGATVRTGLLLRSGVPEPTDTVPDGTPWPPALVVDLRSSMEHGGSHPLAPLGPRVVTLSLLSSLAPGWHEDTPTLTHLYGKVLDTAGPLLVQLVDEVASTAAEGGASLVHCAAGKDRTGISVALLLRLLGVPRDDVAADYMLTEHATAAIDARLRAPGSDHPPVPAAFLTVPREAIEHVLDRWQEHPGGVDAWFASVGGDTRTVERLRTAFLV
;
A
#
# COMPACT_ATOMS: atom_id res chain seq x y z
N MET A 1 -32.73 7.42 -6.44
CA MET A 1 -31.88 6.59 -7.34
C MET A 1 -31.07 5.69 -6.44
N SER A 2 -31.32 4.36 -6.47
CA SER A 2 -30.49 3.37 -5.77
C SER A 2 -29.08 3.44 -6.35
N ARG A 3 -28.09 3.84 -5.53
CA ARG A 3 -26.68 3.72 -5.92
C ARG A 3 -26.36 2.24 -5.99
N VAL A 4 -25.85 1.78 -7.11
CA VAL A 4 -25.34 0.42 -7.27
C VAL A 4 -24.14 0.32 -6.32
N SER A 5 -24.20 -0.61 -5.35
CA SER A 5 -23.07 -0.92 -4.50
C SER A 5 -21.96 -1.52 -5.37
N VAL A 6 -20.78 -0.92 -5.32
CA VAL A 6 -19.61 -1.36 -6.09
C VAL A 6 -18.60 -1.92 -5.09
N THR A 7 -18.02 -3.06 -5.41
CA THR A 7 -16.93 -3.62 -4.61
C THR A 7 -15.72 -2.67 -4.68
N LEU A 8 -15.11 -2.38 -3.55
CA LEU A 8 -13.92 -1.54 -3.45
C LEU A 8 -12.78 -2.10 -4.35
N PRO A 9 -12.30 -1.34 -5.35
CA PRO A 9 -11.32 -1.85 -6.31
C PRO A 9 -10.01 -2.28 -5.66
N ASN A 10 -9.44 -3.38 -6.14
CA ASN A 10 -8.16 -3.94 -5.67
C ASN A 10 -8.13 -4.22 -4.15
N PHE A 11 -9.30 -4.41 -3.54
CA PHE A 11 -9.42 -4.66 -2.11
C PHE A 11 -9.04 -6.10 -1.76
N ARG A 12 -8.23 -6.25 -0.73
CA ARG A 12 -7.96 -7.53 -0.06
C ARG A 12 -7.32 -7.36 1.32
N ASP A 13 -7.49 -8.39 2.14
CA ASP A 13 -6.67 -8.66 3.30
C ASP A 13 -5.34 -9.30 2.84
N VAL A 14 -4.22 -8.83 3.37
CA VAL A 14 -2.88 -9.37 3.04
C VAL A 14 -2.38 -10.40 4.05
N GLY A 15 -3.17 -10.73 5.06
CA GLY A 15 -2.88 -11.80 6.03
C GLY A 15 -3.06 -13.20 5.47
N GLY A 16 -2.75 -14.20 6.29
CA GLY A 16 -2.86 -15.63 5.92
C GLY A 16 -1.62 -16.20 5.21
N VAL A 17 -0.59 -15.38 4.99
CA VAL A 17 0.69 -15.82 4.40
C VAL A 17 1.70 -16.19 5.48
N VAL A 18 2.66 -17.04 5.15
CA VAL A 18 3.72 -17.46 6.08
C VAL A 18 4.82 -16.39 6.12
N GLY A 19 5.20 -16.01 7.33
CA GLY A 19 6.24 -15.03 7.61
C GLY A 19 7.44 -15.61 8.34
N HIS A 20 8.04 -14.79 9.22
CA HIS A 20 9.26 -15.13 9.98
C HIS A 20 9.08 -16.40 10.80
N ASP A 21 10.09 -17.29 10.78
CA ASP A 21 10.14 -18.56 11.53
C ASP A 21 8.92 -19.48 11.31
N GLY A 22 8.25 -19.37 10.17
CA GLY A 22 7.09 -20.18 9.83
C GLY A 22 5.78 -19.73 10.48
N ALA A 23 5.78 -18.61 11.20
CA ALA A 23 4.58 -18.01 11.77
C ALA A 23 3.67 -17.46 10.66
N THR A 24 2.36 -17.47 10.91
CA THR A 24 1.40 -16.94 9.95
C THR A 24 1.09 -15.47 10.23
N VAL A 25 1.04 -14.65 9.18
CA VAL A 25 0.59 -13.27 9.27
C VAL A 25 -0.91 -13.25 9.55
N ARG A 26 -1.33 -12.63 10.65
CA ARG A 26 -2.75 -12.53 11.05
C ARG A 26 -3.59 -11.87 9.96
N THR A 27 -4.76 -12.44 9.72
CA THR A 27 -5.80 -11.82 8.90
C THR A 27 -6.52 -10.70 9.64
N GLY A 28 -7.17 -9.79 8.90
CA GLY A 28 -7.98 -8.72 9.47
C GLY A 28 -7.19 -7.51 10.01
N LEU A 29 -5.86 -7.51 9.94
CA LEU A 29 -5.05 -6.41 10.46
C LEU A 29 -4.47 -5.50 9.37
N LEU A 30 -4.16 -6.04 8.19
CA LEU A 30 -3.61 -5.28 7.08
C LEU A 30 -4.46 -5.46 5.82
N LEU A 31 -5.13 -4.40 5.44
CA LEU A 31 -5.99 -4.32 4.27
C LEU A 31 -5.35 -3.40 3.23
N ARG A 32 -5.55 -3.69 1.94
CA ARG A 32 -5.14 -2.81 0.84
C ARG A 32 -6.25 -2.62 -0.18
N SER A 33 -6.25 -1.47 -0.87
CA SER A 33 -7.23 -1.16 -1.93
C SER A 33 -6.78 -0.02 -2.83
N GLY A 34 -7.57 0.26 -3.87
CA GLY A 34 -7.64 1.58 -4.50
C GLY A 34 -8.32 2.59 -3.58
N VAL A 35 -8.44 3.84 -4.05
CA VAL A 35 -9.13 4.87 -3.28
C VAL A 35 -10.57 4.45 -2.99
N PRO A 36 -10.98 4.41 -1.69
CA PRO A 36 -12.33 4.03 -1.32
C PRO A 36 -13.34 5.16 -1.57
N GLU A 37 -14.61 4.78 -1.76
CA GLU A 37 -15.76 5.67 -1.70
C GLU A 37 -16.69 5.25 -0.54
N PRO A 38 -17.50 6.17 0.01
CA PRO A 38 -18.39 5.87 1.14
C PRO A 38 -19.42 4.78 0.87
N THR A 39 -19.69 4.51 -0.41
CA THR A 39 -20.69 3.53 -0.88
C THR A 39 -20.09 2.20 -1.28
N ASP A 40 -18.77 2.05 -1.19
CA ASP A 40 -18.11 0.79 -1.51
C ASP A 40 -18.48 -0.30 -0.52
N THR A 41 -18.52 -1.53 -1.03
CA THR A 41 -18.68 -2.74 -0.21
C THR A 41 -17.37 -3.48 -0.10
N VAL A 42 -17.18 -4.11 1.04
CA VAL A 42 -16.08 -5.04 1.32
C VAL A 42 -16.66 -6.42 1.66
N PRO A 43 -15.88 -7.50 1.55
CA PRO A 43 -16.35 -8.84 1.92
C PRO A 43 -16.85 -8.91 3.36
N ASP A 44 -17.87 -9.75 3.61
CA ASP A 44 -18.38 -10.00 4.94
C ASP A 44 -17.28 -10.52 5.88
N GLY A 45 -17.33 -10.09 7.14
CA GLY A 45 -16.32 -10.44 8.14
C GLY A 45 -15.05 -9.60 8.10
N THR A 46 -14.91 -8.68 7.13
CA THR A 46 -13.83 -7.70 7.13
C THR A 46 -13.98 -6.72 8.29
N PRO A 47 -12.90 -6.40 9.05
CA PRO A 47 -12.93 -5.29 10.02
C PRO A 47 -13.14 -3.95 9.30
N TRP A 48 -14.38 -3.50 9.24
CA TRP A 48 -14.77 -2.30 8.52
C TRP A 48 -15.74 -1.42 9.32
N PRO A 49 -15.54 -0.10 9.45
CA PRO A 49 -14.37 0.63 8.93
C PRO A 49 -13.07 0.21 9.64
N PRO A 50 -11.91 0.37 8.98
CA PRO A 50 -10.60 0.12 9.62
C PRO A 50 -10.36 1.16 10.73
N ALA A 51 -9.51 0.84 11.71
CA ALA A 51 -9.11 1.79 12.75
C ALA A 51 -8.19 2.88 12.19
N LEU A 52 -7.33 2.50 11.22
CA LEU A 52 -6.39 3.39 10.53
C LEU A 52 -6.58 3.33 9.02
N VAL A 53 -6.54 4.49 8.38
CA VAL A 53 -6.37 4.63 6.93
C VAL A 53 -5.04 5.34 6.66
N VAL A 54 -4.16 4.70 5.90
CA VAL A 54 -2.94 5.32 5.37
C VAL A 54 -3.19 5.67 3.90
N ASP A 55 -3.37 6.95 3.64
CA ASP A 55 -3.58 7.48 2.29
C ASP A 55 -2.24 7.93 1.69
N LEU A 56 -1.79 7.22 0.66
CA LEU A 56 -0.50 7.46 0.00
C LEU A 56 -0.56 8.47 -1.14
N ARG A 57 -1.72 9.08 -1.37
CA ARG A 57 -1.92 10.07 -2.42
C ARG A 57 -1.27 11.40 -2.06
N SER A 58 -0.88 12.16 -3.08
CA SER A 58 -0.41 13.53 -2.91
C SER A 58 -1.58 14.48 -2.61
N SER A 59 -1.28 15.66 -2.07
CA SER A 59 -2.28 16.71 -1.85
C SER A 59 -3.01 17.14 -3.13
N MET A 60 -2.39 16.99 -4.30
CA MET A 60 -3.01 17.30 -5.59
C MET A 60 -4.04 16.25 -6.04
N GLU A 61 -4.03 15.07 -5.44
CA GLU A 61 -4.97 13.98 -5.71
C GLU A 61 -6.14 13.96 -4.72
N HIS A 62 -6.21 14.93 -3.80
CA HIS A 62 -7.25 15.04 -2.80
C HIS A 62 -8.22 16.20 -3.12
N GLY A 63 -9.50 15.89 -3.23
CA GLY A 63 -10.57 16.90 -3.34
C GLY A 63 -11.09 17.40 -1.99
N GLY A 64 -10.37 17.21 -0.88
CA GLY A 64 -10.84 17.59 0.46
C GLY A 64 -10.57 16.54 1.54
N SER A 65 -11.51 16.31 2.47
CA SER A 65 -11.38 15.28 3.51
C SER A 65 -11.46 13.89 2.91
N HIS A 66 -10.76 12.92 3.55
CA HIS A 66 -10.77 11.53 3.09
C HIS A 66 -12.19 10.94 3.05
N PRO A 67 -12.58 10.18 2.01
CA PRO A 67 -13.95 9.66 1.84
C PRO A 67 -14.46 8.84 3.02
N LEU A 68 -13.57 8.12 3.73
CA LEU A 68 -13.95 7.34 4.93
C LEU A 68 -13.93 8.15 6.23
N ALA A 69 -13.48 9.40 6.24
CA ALA A 69 -13.42 10.21 7.46
C ALA A 69 -14.76 10.27 8.24
N PRO A 70 -15.95 10.33 7.59
CA PRO A 70 -17.22 10.30 8.30
C PRO A 70 -17.52 9.00 9.05
N LEU A 71 -16.81 7.90 8.73
CA LEU A 71 -16.95 6.59 9.39
C LEU A 71 -16.08 6.47 10.64
N GLY A 72 -15.22 7.46 10.93
CA GLY A 72 -14.45 7.57 12.17
C GLY A 72 -13.06 6.95 12.20
N PRO A 73 -12.46 6.40 11.10
CA PRO A 73 -11.08 5.95 11.15
C PRO A 73 -10.12 7.13 11.38
N ARG A 74 -8.99 6.86 12.01
CA ARG A 74 -7.85 7.78 11.98
C ARG A 74 -7.25 7.76 10.56
N VAL A 75 -7.13 8.93 9.94
CA VAL A 75 -6.56 9.07 8.59
C VAL A 75 -5.18 9.72 8.69
N VAL A 76 -4.19 9.07 8.12
CA VAL A 76 -2.81 9.56 7.98
C VAL A 76 -2.47 9.64 6.50
N THR A 77 -2.07 10.84 6.04
CA THR A 77 -1.67 11.05 4.65
C THR A 77 -0.14 11.03 4.53
N LEU A 78 0.38 10.11 3.73
CA LEU A 78 1.81 9.94 3.45
C LEU A 78 2.05 10.03 1.95
N SER A 79 2.34 11.21 1.45
CA SER A 79 2.47 11.48 0.00
C SER A 79 3.76 10.93 -0.59
N LEU A 80 3.81 9.63 -0.91
CA LEU A 80 5.04 8.95 -1.36
C LEU A 80 5.64 9.47 -2.69
N LEU A 81 4.88 10.22 -3.48
CA LEU A 81 5.32 10.79 -4.76
C LEU A 81 5.31 12.32 -4.78
N SER A 82 5.13 12.98 -3.64
CA SER A 82 5.09 14.46 -3.56
C SER A 82 6.42 15.12 -3.92
N SER A 83 7.53 14.39 -3.85
CA SER A 83 8.87 14.87 -4.24
C SER A 83 9.12 14.83 -5.75
N LEU A 84 8.20 14.25 -6.53
CA LEU A 84 8.33 14.25 -7.98
C LEU A 84 7.75 15.56 -8.55
N ALA A 85 8.57 16.29 -9.30
CA ALA A 85 8.16 17.53 -9.97
C ALA A 85 7.00 17.29 -10.94
N PRO A 86 6.16 18.30 -11.24
CA PRO A 86 5.21 18.23 -12.36
C PRO A 86 5.92 17.76 -13.63
N GLY A 87 5.34 16.79 -14.35
CA GLY A 87 5.99 16.19 -15.53
C GLY A 87 6.94 15.02 -15.21
N TRP A 88 7.01 14.56 -13.96
CA TRP A 88 7.89 13.46 -13.53
C TRP A 88 7.82 12.19 -14.40
N HIS A 89 6.69 11.94 -15.05
CA HIS A 89 6.50 10.81 -15.97
C HIS A 89 7.31 10.96 -17.26
N GLU A 90 7.73 12.17 -17.64
CA GLU A 90 8.60 12.40 -18.79
C GLU A 90 10.03 11.94 -18.47
N ASP A 91 10.48 12.12 -17.22
CA ASP A 91 11.78 11.66 -16.71
C ASP A 91 11.75 10.24 -16.12
N THR A 92 10.59 9.59 -16.11
CA THR A 92 10.38 8.28 -15.48
C THR A 92 9.68 7.34 -16.46
N PRO A 93 10.43 6.77 -17.44
CA PRO A 93 9.83 6.09 -18.60
C PRO A 93 9.19 4.73 -18.24
N THR A 94 9.50 4.15 -17.06
CA THR A 94 9.00 2.84 -16.65
C THR A 94 8.55 2.82 -15.19
N LEU A 95 7.67 1.87 -14.82
CA LEU A 95 7.29 1.65 -13.43
C LEU A 95 8.48 1.22 -12.57
N THR A 96 9.39 0.43 -13.09
CA THR A 96 10.63 0.04 -12.41
C THR A 96 11.45 1.25 -11.97
N HIS A 97 11.61 2.23 -12.86
CA HIS A 97 12.31 3.48 -12.53
C HIS A 97 11.55 4.29 -11.49
N LEU A 98 10.20 4.37 -11.60
CA LEU A 98 9.36 5.04 -10.62
C LEU A 98 9.53 4.42 -9.22
N TYR A 99 9.53 3.09 -9.14
CA TYR A 99 9.66 2.39 -7.86
C TYR A 99 11.04 2.60 -7.24
N GLY A 100 12.09 2.61 -8.06
CA GLY A 100 13.44 2.99 -7.62
C GLY A 100 13.45 4.40 -7.00
N LYS A 101 12.86 5.39 -7.67
CA LYS A 101 12.75 6.77 -7.15
C LYS A 101 12.00 6.83 -5.81
N VAL A 102 10.93 6.04 -5.63
CA VAL A 102 10.21 5.98 -4.35
C VAL A 102 11.14 5.48 -3.24
N LEU A 103 11.91 4.43 -3.48
CA LEU A 103 12.87 3.91 -2.49
C LEU A 103 13.96 4.93 -2.15
N ASP A 104 14.41 5.70 -3.13
CA ASP A 104 15.48 6.68 -2.95
C ASP A 104 15.01 7.95 -2.21
N THR A 105 13.72 8.30 -2.29
CA THR A 105 13.23 9.61 -1.81
C THR A 105 12.21 9.52 -0.68
N ALA A 106 11.47 8.43 -0.55
CA ALA A 106 10.35 8.31 0.39
C ALA A 106 10.67 7.45 1.63
N GLY A 107 11.94 7.11 1.86
CA GLY A 107 12.35 6.28 3.01
C GLY A 107 11.73 6.71 4.34
N PRO A 108 11.82 7.97 4.78
CA PRO A 108 11.22 8.43 6.04
C PRO A 108 9.70 8.27 6.09
N LEU A 109 8.98 8.43 4.97
CA LEU A 109 7.54 8.23 4.90
C LEU A 109 7.17 6.73 5.00
N LEU A 110 8.00 5.86 4.42
CA LEU A 110 7.85 4.41 4.56
C LEU A 110 8.11 3.96 6.01
N VAL A 111 9.06 4.59 6.71
CA VAL A 111 9.28 4.37 8.16
C VAL A 111 8.04 4.76 8.95
N GLN A 112 7.49 5.95 8.70
CA GLN A 112 6.27 6.41 9.36
C GLN A 112 5.10 5.46 9.08
N LEU A 113 4.92 4.97 7.85
CA LEU A 113 3.89 4.01 7.50
C LEU A 113 4.00 2.74 8.35
N VAL A 114 5.21 2.17 8.47
CA VAL A 114 5.43 0.95 9.26
C VAL A 114 5.11 1.20 10.74
N ASP A 115 5.51 2.34 11.29
CA ASP A 115 5.25 2.71 12.69
C ASP A 115 3.74 2.86 12.96
N GLU A 116 3.01 3.53 12.09
CA GLU A 116 1.55 3.71 12.18
C GLU A 116 0.80 2.38 12.13
N VAL A 117 1.17 1.50 11.18
CA VAL A 117 0.55 0.18 11.02
C VAL A 117 0.89 -0.72 12.22
N ALA A 118 2.15 -0.75 12.67
CA ALA A 118 2.58 -1.55 13.80
C ALA A 118 1.88 -1.12 15.10
N SER A 119 1.74 0.18 15.33
CA SER A 119 1.06 0.73 16.51
C SER A 119 -0.41 0.39 16.51
N THR A 120 -1.09 0.58 15.38
CA THR A 120 -2.53 0.26 15.24
C THR A 120 -2.80 -1.24 15.43
N ALA A 121 -1.96 -2.10 14.86
CA ALA A 121 -2.09 -3.55 15.03
C ALA A 121 -1.82 -4.01 16.47
N ALA A 122 -0.88 -3.39 17.18
CA ALA A 122 -0.62 -3.67 18.59
C ALA A 122 -1.83 -3.35 19.49
N GLU A 123 -2.67 -2.42 19.08
CA GLU A 123 -3.96 -2.10 19.72
C GLU A 123 -5.12 -2.99 19.23
N GLY A 124 -4.84 -3.94 18.34
CA GLY A 124 -5.85 -4.85 17.73
C GLY A 124 -6.67 -4.22 16.61
N GLY A 125 -6.27 -3.05 16.11
CA GLY A 125 -6.94 -2.33 15.05
C GLY A 125 -6.49 -2.76 13.64
N ALA A 126 -7.42 -2.76 12.69
CA ALA A 126 -7.13 -2.95 11.27
C ALA A 126 -6.61 -1.65 10.63
N SER A 127 -5.65 -1.79 9.72
CA SER A 127 -5.13 -0.70 8.89
C SER A 127 -5.49 -0.91 7.42
N LEU A 128 -6.02 0.12 6.75
CA LEU A 128 -6.17 0.14 5.29
C LEU A 128 -5.07 1.01 4.69
N VAL A 129 -4.26 0.43 3.81
CA VAL A 129 -3.25 1.15 3.02
C VAL A 129 -3.74 1.29 1.60
N HIS A 130 -3.83 2.51 1.09
CA HIS A 130 -4.28 2.77 -0.28
C HIS A 130 -3.57 3.95 -0.95
N CYS A 131 -3.63 3.98 -2.28
CA CYS A 131 -3.35 5.15 -3.10
C CYS A 131 -4.52 5.36 -4.07
N ALA A 132 -4.34 5.93 -5.24
CA ALA A 132 -5.41 6.04 -6.24
C ALA A 132 -5.86 4.66 -6.74
N ALA A 133 -4.93 3.88 -7.30
CA ALA A 133 -5.19 2.54 -7.87
C ALA A 133 -5.02 1.38 -6.88
N GLY A 134 -4.40 1.61 -5.71
CA GLY A 134 -4.01 0.54 -4.80
C GLY A 134 -2.90 -0.37 -5.35
N LYS A 135 -2.16 0.08 -6.36
CA LYS A 135 -1.18 -0.69 -7.12
C LYS A 135 0.26 -0.32 -6.75
N ASP A 136 0.72 0.84 -7.18
CA ASP A 136 2.13 1.22 -7.16
C ASP A 136 2.64 1.58 -5.76
N ARG A 137 2.24 2.73 -5.24
CA ARG A 137 2.61 3.20 -3.88
C ARG A 137 2.15 2.22 -2.82
N THR A 138 0.93 1.71 -2.95
CA THR A 138 0.37 0.66 -2.07
C THR A 138 1.17 -0.63 -2.20
N GLY A 139 1.53 -1.03 -3.42
CA GLY A 139 2.33 -2.23 -3.68
C GLY A 139 3.68 -2.19 -2.98
N ILE A 140 4.44 -1.09 -3.12
CA ILE A 140 5.73 -0.89 -2.44
C ILE A 140 5.55 -0.91 -0.92
N SER A 141 4.55 -0.19 -0.40
CA SER A 141 4.30 -0.09 1.04
C SER A 141 3.93 -1.43 1.67
N VAL A 142 3.02 -2.17 1.03
CA VAL A 142 2.62 -3.52 1.49
C VAL A 142 3.77 -4.51 1.34
N ALA A 143 4.54 -4.45 0.25
CA ALA A 143 5.73 -5.28 0.08
C ALA A 143 6.76 -5.05 1.21
N LEU A 144 6.98 -3.79 1.64
CA LEU A 144 7.85 -3.48 2.76
C LEU A 144 7.33 -4.13 4.06
N LEU A 145 6.05 -3.94 4.40
CA LEU A 145 5.43 -4.53 5.58
C LEU A 145 5.57 -6.07 5.58
N LEU A 146 5.23 -6.73 4.47
CA LEU A 146 5.35 -8.18 4.34
C LEU A 146 6.80 -8.65 4.43
N ARG A 147 7.75 -7.94 3.82
CA ARG A 147 9.18 -8.28 3.93
C ARG A 147 9.73 -8.13 5.35
N LEU A 148 9.33 -7.08 6.08
CA LEU A 148 9.67 -6.91 7.50
C LEU A 148 9.03 -7.98 8.39
N LEU A 149 7.87 -8.50 8.01
CA LEU A 149 7.23 -9.67 8.63
C LEU A 149 7.91 -11.01 8.24
N GLY A 150 8.92 -11.00 7.38
CA GLY A 150 9.65 -12.18 6.95
C GLY A 150 8.96 -13.00 5.86
N VAL A 151 7.92 -12.48 5.22
CA VAL A 151 7.23 -13.17 4.11
C VAL A 151 8.20 -13.35 2.94
N PRO A 152 8.28 -14.54 2.32
CA PRO A 152 9.15 -14.81 1.18
C PRO A 152 8.89 -13.85 0.01
N ARG A 153 9.96 -13.51 -0.74
CA ARG A 153 9.85 -12.56 -1.85
C ARG A 153 8.84 -12.98 -2.92
N ASP A 154 8.73 -14.27 -3.18
CA ASP A 154 7.83 -14.79 -4.21
C ASP A 154 6.36 -14.63 -3.80
N ASP A 155 6.04 -14.79 -2.52
CA ASP A 155 4.70 -14.56 -1.98
C ASP A 155 4.35 -13.07 -1.98
N VAL A 156 5.31 -12.18 -1.69
CA VAL A 156 5.13 -10.73 -1.81
C VAL A 156 4.88 -10.32 -3.27
N ALA A 157 5.66 -10.87 -4.21
CA ALA A 157 5.43 -10.63 -5.63
C ALA A 157 4.09 -11.20 -6.09
N ALA A 158 3.67 -12.36 -5.59
CA ALA A 158 2.36 -12.95 -5.88
C ALA A 158 1.21 -12.05 -5.41
N ASP A 159 1.28 -11.50 -4.17
CA ASP A 159 0.28 -10.52 -3.72
C ASP A 159 0.22 -9.31 -4.66
N TYR A 160 1.35 -8.74 -5.04
CA TYR A 160 1.35 -7.60 -5.97
C TYR A 160 0.67 -7.94 -7.30
N MET A 161 0.95 -9.13 -7.86
CA MET A 161 0.39 -9.58 -9.15
C MET A 161 -1.12 -9.81 -9.10
N LEU A 162 -1.74 -10.06 -7.94
CA LEU A 162 -3.20 -10.13 -7.81
C LEU A 162 -3.90 -8.85 -8.31
N THR A 163 -3.19 -7.73 -8.36
CA THR A 163 -3.69 -6.47 -8.92
C THR A 163 -4.12 -6.59 -10.38
N GLU A 164 -3.57 -7.54 -11.16
CA GLU A 164 -3.99 -7.79 -12.55
C GLU A 164 -5.48 -8.08 -12.65
N HIS A 165 -6.04 -8.81 -11.69
CA HIS A 165 -7.47 -9.14 -11.65
C HIS A 165 -8.37 -7.94 -11.35
N ALA A 166 -7.79 -6.85 -10.81
CA ALA A 166 -8.52 -5.63 -10.45
C ALA A 166 -8.38 -4.50 -11.49
N THR A 167 -7.58 -4.66 -12.55
CA THR A 167 -7.25 -3.59 -13.50
C THR A 167 -8.46 -2.92 -14.14
N ALA A 168 -9.46 -3.70 -14.53
CA ALA A 168 -10.69 -3.18 -15.11
C ALA A 168 -11.51 -2.32 -14.11
N ALA A 169 -11.61 -2.77 -12.85
CA ALA A 169 -12.30 -2.03 -11.79
C ALA A 169 -11.54 -0.76 -11.39
N ILE A 170 -10.20 -0.83 -11.36
CA ILE A 170 -9.34 0.33 -11.13
C ILE A 170 -9.54 1.37 -12.24
N ASP A 171 -9.46 0.96 -13.51
CA ASP A 171 -9.60 1.87 -14.65
C ASP A 171 -10.99 2.54 -14.64
N ALA A 172 -12.06 1.77 -14.39
CA ALA A 172 -13.41 2.29 -14.26
C ALA A 172 -13.52 3.33 -13.12
N ARG A 173 -12.88 3.11 -11.96
CA ARG A 173 -12.88 4.05 -10.84
C ARG A 173 -12.13 5.33 -11.19
N LEU A 174 -10.93 5.23 -11.77
CA LEU A 174 -10.08 6.38 -12.09
C LEU A 174 -10.65 7.27 -13.20
N ARG A 175 -11.46 6.70 -14.10
CA ARG A 175 -12.13 7.42 -15.19
C ARG A 175 -13.57 7.85 -14.87
N ALA A 176 -14.07 7.57 -13.67
CA ALA A 176 -15.44 7.93 -13.31
C ALA A 176 -15.66 9.46 -13.41
N PRO A 177 -16.84 9.93 -13.86
CA PRO A 177 -17.15 11.35 -13.88
C PRO A 177 -17.02 11.95 -12.46
N GLY A 178 -16.26 13.02 -12.33
CA GLY A 178 -15.97 13.67 -11.05
C GLY A 178 -14.76 13.07 -10.31
N SER A 179 -14.02 12.16 -10.93
CA SER A 179 -12.72 11.72 -10.40
C SER A 179 -11.70 12.87 -10.52
N ASP A 180 -11.04 13.20 -9.42
CA ASP A 180 -9.99 14.23 -9.37
C ASP A 180 -8.61 13.70 -9.84
N HIS A 181 -8.58 12.47 -10.40
CA HIS A 181 -7.32 11.86 -10.82
C HIS A 181 -6.88 12.39 -12.19
N PRO A 182 -5.63 12.85 -12.32
CA PRO A 182 -5.08 13.20 -13.61
C PRO A 182 -5.01 11.95 -14.54
N PRO A 183 -5.06 12.14 -15.86
CA PRO A 183 -4.92 11.03 -16.79
C PRO A 183 -3.63 10.25 -16.54
N VAL A 184 -3.75 8.92 -16.37
CA VAL A 184 -2.59 8.03 -16.18
C VAL A 184 -2.15 7.53 -17.56
N PRO A 185 -0.87 7.68 -17.95
CA PRO A 185 -0.36 7.13 -19.19
C PRO A 185 -0.57 5.61 -19.26
N ALA A 186 -0.90 5.10 -20.44
CA ALA A 186 -1.22 3.68 -20.64
C ALA A 186 -0.11 2.74 -20.14
N ALA A 187 1.15 3.13 -20.26
CA ALA A 187 2.31 2.37 -19.74
C ALA A 187 2.26 2.15 -18.22
N PHE A 188 1.55 3.01 -17.48
CA PHE A 188 1.39 2.89 -16.03
C PHE A 188 0.11 2.18 -15.60
N LEU A 189 -0.73 1.73 -16.55
CA LEU A 189 -1.93 0.93 -16.26
C LEU A 189 -1.63 -0.58 -16.18
N THR A 190 -0.45 -1.01 -16.60
CA THR A 190 0.01 -2.41 -16.50
C THR A 190 0.45 -2.76 -15.08
N VAL A 191 0.60 -4.07 -14.80
CA VAL A 191 1.11 -4.61 -13.52
C VAL A 191 2.38 -5.43 -13.84
N PRO A 192 3.49 -4.76 -14.20
CA PRO A 192 4.71 -5.47 -14.57
C PRO A 192 5.36 -6.07 -13.32
N ARG A 193 5.55 -7.40 -13.34
CA ARG A 193 6.19 -8.15 -12.24
C ARG A 193 7.60 -7.62 -11.95
N GLU A 194 8.33 -7.25 -12.99
CA GLU A 194 9.69 -6.70 -12.89
C GLU A 194 9.77 -5.42 -12.05
N ALA A 195 8.70 -4.65 -11.96
CA ALA A 195 8.69 -3.43 -11.14
C ALA A 195 8.76 -3.74 -9.65
N ILE A 196 7.98 -4.69 -9.16
CA ILE A 196 8.04 -5.10 -7.75
C ILE A 196 9.28 -5.94 -7.47
N GLU A 197 9.73 -6.76 -8.41
CA GLU A 197 10.97 -7.53 -8.28
C GLU A 197 12.18 -6.60 -8.10
N HIS A 198 12.24 -5.50 -8.83
CA HIS A 198 13.28 -4.47 -8.65
C HIS A 198 13.32 -3.93 -7.20
N VAL A 199 12.17 -3.70 -6.59
CA VAL A 199 12.09 -3.26 -5.18
C VAL A 199 12.63 -4.35 -4.25
N LEU A 200 12.20 -5.59 -4.47
CA LEU A 200 12.61 -6.73 -3.68
C LEU A 200 14.11 -7.02 -3.81
N ASP A 201 14.67 -6.86 -5.01
CA ASP A 201 16.12 -7.00 -5.28
C ASP A 201 16.90 -5.91 -4.53
N ARG A 202 16.48 -4.64 -4.59
CA ARG A 202 17.10 -3.53 -3.86
C ARG A 202 17.19 -3.81 -2.36
N TRP A 203 16.15 -4.38 -1.75
CA TRP A 203 16.16 -4.75 -0.34
C TRP A 203 17.00 -6.00 -0.06
N GLN A 204 16.98 -6.99 -0.94
CA GLN A 204 17.75 -8.22 -0.78
C GLN A 204 19.27 -7.98 -0.95
N GLU A 205 19.66 -7.13 -1.88
CA GLU A 205 21.05 -6.75 -2.15
C GLU A 205 21.62 -5.79 -1.11
N HIS A 206 20.77 -5.12 -0.32
CA HIS A 206 21.24 -4.24 0.74
C HIS A 206 21.96 -5.06 1.82
N PRO A 207 23.18 -4.66 2.27
CA PRO A 207 23.90 -5.37 3.33
C PRO A 207 23.04 -5.50 4.60
N GLY A 208 22.70 -6.74 4.96
CA GLY A 208 21.77 -7.04 6.07
C GLY A 208 20.28 -7.07 5.69
N GLY A 209 19.95 -6.99 4.39
CA GLY A 209 18.61 -7.17 3.87
C GLY A 209 17.65 -6.02 4.18
N VAL A 210 16.35 -6.31 4.15
CA VAL A 210 15.28 -5.31 4.33
C VAL A 210 15.30 -4.65 5.71
N ASP A 211 15.63 -5.38 6.77
CA ASP A 211 15.70 -4.82 8.13
C ASP A 211 16.80 -3.75 8.22
N ALA A 212 17.98 -4.02 7.63
CA ALA A 212 19.08 -3.06 7.59
C ALA A 212 18.78 -1.89 6.65
N TRP A 213 18.13 -2.15 5.50
CA TRP A 213 17.64 -1.06 4.64
C TRP A 213 16.66 -0.16 5.41
N PHE A 214 15.69 -0.74 6.10
CA PHE A 214 14.72 0.02 6.90
C PHE A 214 15.41 0.89 7.96
N ALA A 215 16.41 0.34 8.66
CA ALA A 215 17.22 1.10 9.61
C ALA A 215 18.01 2.23 8.93
N SER A 216 18.55 2.00 7.73
CA SER A 216 19.35 3.00 6.99
C SER A 216 18.55 4.24 6.57
N VAL A 217 17.21 4.10 6.43
CA VAL A 217 16.29 5.20 6.10
C VAL A 217 15.60 5.80 7.33
N GLY A 218 16.06 5.45 8.54
CA GLY A 218 15.62 6.01 9.81
C GLY A 218 14.63 5.14 10.60
N GLY A 219 14.42 3.90 10.19
CA GLY A 219 13.58 2.94 10.92
C GLY A 219 14.23 2.45 12.21
N ASP A 220 13.42 2.08 13.21
CA ASP A 220 13.85 1.54 14.49
C ASP A 220 13.56 0.04 14.57
N THR A 221 14.52 -0.74 15.06
CA THR A 221 14.36 -2.19 15.29
C THR A 221 13.16 -2.49 16.20
N ARG A 222 12.88 -1.64 17.20
CA ARG A 222 11.71 -1.79 18.08
C ARG A 222 10.38 -1.68 17.32
N THR A 223 10.32 -0.86 16.27
CA THR A 223 9.14 -0.80 15.40
C THR A 223 8.93 -2.11 14.65
N VAL A 224 10.01 -2.72 14.14
CA VAL A 224 9.95 -4.05 13.49
C VAL A 224 9.53 -5.14 14.48
N GLU A 225 10.08 -5.14 15.69
CA GLU A 225 9.69 -6.09 16.75
C GLU A 225 8.21 -5.94 17.12
N ARG A 226 7.71 -4.72 17.28
CA ARG A 226 6.28 -4.44 17.53
C ARG A 226 5.41 -4.93 16.38
N LEU A 227 5.82 -4.66 15.12
CA LEU A 227 5.13 -5.15 13.94
C LEU A 227 5.03 -6.68 13.96
N ARG A 228 6.15 -7.38 14.15
CA ARG A 228 6.19 -8.85 14.22
C ARG A 228 5.34 -9.40 15.35
N THR A 229 5.44 -8.82 16.55
CA THR A 229 4.64 -9.25 17.72
C THR A 229 3.14 -9.09 17.48
N ALA A 230 2.71 -8.02 16.81
CA ALA A 230 1.29 -7.78 16.56
C ALA A 230 0.73 -8.67 15.44
N PHE A 231 1.54 -8.96 14.41
CA PHE A 231 1.06 -9.63 13.20
C PHE A 231 1.31 -11.13 13.13
N LEU A 232 2.32 -11.67 13.82
CA LEU A 232 2.70 -13.09 13.68
C LEU A 232 2.06 -13.97 14.76
N VAL A 233 1.55 -15.15 14.33
CA VAL A 233 0.94 -16.19 15.18
C VAL A 233 1.41 -17.57 14.78
#